data_81daeb0fd5a912e51b59629a2b91e89d
#
_entry.id   81daeb0fd5a912e51b59629a2b91e89d
#
_cell.length_a   1.000
_cell.length_b   1.000
_cell.length_c   1.000
_cell.angle_alpha   90.00
_cell.angle_beta   90.00
_cell.angle_gamma   90.00
#
_symmetry.space_group_name_H-M   'P 1'
#
loop_
_entity.id
_entity.type
_entity.pdbx_description
1 polymer ?
#
loop_
_entity_poly.entity_id
_entity_poly.type
_entity_poly.pdbx_seq_one_letter_code
_entity_poly.pdbx_strand_id
1 'polypeptide(L)'
;MDDIVRKISAKRTIDIGHETLKTFSLAHNYNIWIINLFAPYIGKKILEIGSGIGNLTYYLKHFGELSCVDISDYYIAHMKIDYPDIAFYKFDVSDEAIKILKKEQFDTVVCVNVLEHVADDMKTLNNLHEILKPGGRLLLYVPALQFLYGSVDKNLLHYRRYNKKNLETLLIRAGFSIEKLFYSNFIALFGWFFNSKIQRKKELSYWQTMLFDKFAPIFEKIESRIKPPVGMCLIAIAKK
;
A
#
# COMPACT_ATOMS: atom_id res chain seq x y z
N MET A 1 0.69 29.73 17.01
CA MET A 1 1.58 29.59 15.85
C MET A 1 1.72 28.12 15.42
N ASP A 2 1.89 27.19 16.34
CA ASP A 2 2.06 25.75 16.04
C ASP A 2 0.87 25.08 15.36
N ASP A 3 -0.36 25.48 15.69
CA ASP A 3 -1.58 24.89 15.11
C ASP A 3 -1.78 25.30 13.64
N ILE A 4 -1.43 26.53 13.29
CA ILE A 4 -1.45 27.04 11.91
C ILE A 4 -0.38 26.35 11.07
N VAL A 5 0.84 26.20 11.62
CA VAL A 5 1.95 25.51 10.94
C VAL A 5 1.61 24.03 10.72
N ARG A 6 0.98 23.38 11.71
CA ARG A 6 0.49 21.99 11.57
C ARG A 6 -0.60 21.86 10.50
N LYS A 7 -1.58 22.78 10.46
CA LYS A 7 -2.64 22.78 9.43
C LYS A 7 -2.09 23.05 8.02
N ILE A 8 -1.14 23.97 7.87
CA ILE A 8 -0.48 24.24 6.58
C ILE A 8 0.35 23.03 6.15
N SER A 9 1.10 22.41 7.07
CA SER A 9 1.87 21.21 6.80
C SER A 9 0.96 20.04 6.40
N ALA A 10 -0.13 19.80 7.13
CA ALA A 10 -1.11 18.76 6.83
C ALA A 10 -1.79 18.98 5.48
N LYS A 11 -2.18 20.20 5.14
CA LYS A 11 -2.76 20.54 3.84
C LYS A 11 -1.78 20.30 2.70
N ARG A 12 -0.51 20.69 2.86
CA ARG A 12 0.54 20.47 1.86
C ARG A 12 0.85 18.98 1.67
N THR A 13 0.75 18.18 2.73
CA THR A 13 0.94 16.73 2.68
C THR A 13 -0.19 16.04 1.91
N ILE A 14 -1.43 16.46 2.13
CA ILE A 14 -2.59 15.96 1.36
C ILE A 14 -2.40 16.28 -0.13
N ASP A 15 -1.95 17.50 -0.48
CA ASP A 15 -1.78 17.91 -1.87
C ASP A 15 -0.74 17.05 -2.60
N ILE A 16 0.41 16.74 -1.97
CA ILE A 16 1.47 15.93 -2.59
C ILE A 16 1.07 14.47 -2.77
N GLY A 17 0.51 13.86 -1.72
CA GLY A 17 0.00 12.49 -1.78
C GLY A 17 -1.12 12.35 -2.82
N HIS A 18 -1.98 13.36 -2.91
CA HIS A 18 -3.10 13.38 -3.84
C HIS A 18 -2.66 13.36 -5.31
N GLU A 19 -1.66 14.17 -5.71
CA GLU A 19 -1.14 14.15 -7.08
C GLU A 19 -0.48 12.81 -7.44
N THR A 20 0.20 12.18 -6.49
CA THR A 20 0.72 10.83 -6.67
C THR A 20 -0.40 9.81 -6.87
N LEU A 21 -1.45 9.86 -6.03
CA LEU A 21 -2.62 8.98 -6.16
C LEU A 21 -3.32 9.18 -7.50
N LYS A 22 -3.50 10.43 -7.98
CA LYS A 22 -4.04 10.74 -9.30
C LYS A 22 -3.18 10.16 -10.43
N THR A 23 -1.87 10.27 -10.33
CA THR A 23 -0.99 9.69 -11.34
C THR A 23 -1.16 8.17 -11.40
N PHE A 24 -1.25 7.50 -10.25
CA PHE A 24 -1.47 6.06 -10.19
C PHE A 24 -2.91 5.63 -10.52
N SER A 25 -3.91 6.50 -10.38
CA SER A 25 -5.27 6.18 -10.82
C SER A 25 -5.37 5.94 -12.33
N LEU A 26 -4.47 6.54 -13.09
CA LEU A 26 -4.37 6.37 -14.54
C LEU A 26 -3.49 5.18 -14.94
N ALA A 27 -2.72 4.63 -14.01
CA ALA A 27 -1.84 3.47 -14.24
C ALA A 27 -2.62 2.16 -14.05
N HIS A 28 -3.59 1.90 -14.93
CA HIS A 28 -4.53 0.78 -14.81
C HIS A 28 -3.83 -0.60 -14.85
N ASN A 29 -2.89 -0.79 -15.77
CA ASN A 29 -2.18 -2.06 -15.90
C ASN A 29 -1.32 -2.35 -14.66
N TYR A 30 -0.72 -1.32 -14.09
CA TYR A 30 0.06 -1.47 -12.86
C TYR A 30 -0.84 -1.82 -11.65
N ASN A 31 -1.99 -1.19 -11.53
CA ASN A 31 -2.97 -1.52 -10.50
C ASN A 31 -3.49 -2.96 -10.66
N ILE A 32 -3.78 -3.39 -11.89
CA ILE A 32 -4.14 -4.78 -12.21
C ILE A 32 -3.02 -5.73 -11.83
N TRP A 33 -1.76 -5.40 -12.12
CA TRP A 33 -0.61 -6.22 -11.71
C TRP A 33 -0.56 -6.42 -10.18
N ILE A 34 -0.73 -5.34 -9.39
CA ILE A 34 -0.80 -5.45 -7.92
C ILE A 34 -1.93 -6.40 -7.50
N ILE A 35 -3.11 -6.24 -8.06
CA ILE A 35 -4.25 -7.11 -7.77
C ILE A 35 -3.96 -8.56 -8.13
N ASN A 36 -3.36 -8.83 -9.29
CA ASN A 36 -3.02 -10.18 -9.74
C ASN A 36 -2.03 -10.89 -8.81
N LEU A 37 -1.10 -10.15 -8.17
CA LEU A 37 -0.22 -10.69 -7.14
C LEU A 37 -1.00 -11.21 -5.91
N PHE A 38 -2.13 -10.61 -5.61
CA PHE A 38 -2.97 -10.89 -4.44
C PHE A 38 -4.16 -11.80 -4.74
N ALA A 39 -4.67 -11.80 -5.96
CA ALA A 39 -5.91 -12.46 -6.35
C ALA A 39 -6.06 -13.91 -5.85
N PRO A 40 -5.01 -14.77 -5.88
CA PRO A 40 -5.12 -16.14 -5.37
C PRO A 40 -5.32 -16.26 -3.85
N TYR A 41 -5.13 -15.17 -3.11
CA TYR A 41 -5.13 -15.12 -1.63
C TYR A 41 -6.27 -14.27 -1.07
N ILE A 42 -6.99 -13.54 -1.93
CA ILE A 42 -8.13 -12.71 -1.53
C ILE A 42 -9.31 -13.62 -1.19
N GLY A 43 -9.87 -13.42 0.00
CA GLY A 43 -11.07 -14.11 0.46
C GLY A 43 -12.36 -13.36 0.14
N LYS A 44 -13.38 -13.52 0.98
CA LYS A 44 -14.72 -12.99 0.74
C LYS A 44 -15.06 -11.73 1.55
N LYS A 45 -14.46 -11.56 2.73
CA LYS A 45 -14.67 -10.38 3.58
C LYS A 45 -13.36 -9.62 3.71
N ILE A 46 -13.26 -8.52 3.00
CA ILE A 46 -12.00 -7.82 2.70
C ILE A 46 -11.98 -6.48 3.41
N LEU A 47 -10.83 -6.13 4.00
CA LEU A 47 -10.54 -4.79 4.50
C LEU A 47 -9.37 -4.19 3.72
N GLU A 48 -9.60 -3.10 3.03
CA GLU A 48 -8.55 -2.28 2.42
C GLU A 48 -8.07 -1.22 3.40
N ILE A 49 -6.77 -1.16 3.64
CA ILE A 49 -6.11 -0.15 4.48
C ILE A 49 -5.48 0.91 3.59
N GLY A 50 -5.84 2.19 3.81
CA GLY A 50 -5.35 3.31 3.02
C GLY A 50 -5.98 3.38 1.64
N SER A 51 -7.32 3.38 1.57
CA SER A 51 -8.05 3.37 0.28
C SER A 51 -7.78 4.60 -0.60
N GLY A 52 -7.39 5.73 -0.01
CA GLY A 52 -7.12 6.98 -0.74
C GLY A 52 -8.26 7.38 -1.65
N ILE A 53 -7.97 7.55 -2.94
CA ILE A 53 -8.98 7.88 -3.98
C ILE A 53 -9.55 6.63 -4.68
N GLY A 54 -9.34 5.42 -4.13
CA GLY A 54 -9.98 4.20 -4.62
C GLY A 54 -9.25 3.46 -5.74
N ASN A 55 -7.95 3.70 -5.93
CA ASN A 55 -7.17 3.08 -7.00
C ASN A 55 -7.24 1.55 -7.00
N LEU A 56 -7.25 0.91 -5.84
CA LEU A 56 -7.39 -0.54 -5.71
C LEU A 56 -8.80 -0.96 -5.31
N THR A 57 -9.54 -0.11 -4.59
CA THR A 57 -10.96 -0.32 -4.23
C THR A 57 -11.78 -0.71 -5.44
N TYR A 58 -11.56 -0.04 -6.59
CA TYR A 58 -12.24 -0.31 -7.85
C TYR A 58 -12.13 -1.79 -8.27
N TYR A 59 -11.00 -2.42 -8.05
CA TYR A 59 -10.76 -3.82 -8.40
C TYR A 59 -11.17 -4.76 -7.25
N LEU A 60 -10.84 -4.41 -6.00
CA LEU A 60 -11.08 -5.26 -4.82
C LEU A 60 -12.56 -5.56 -4.59
N LYS A 61 -13.46 -4.61 -4.90
CA LYS A 61 -14.91 -4.78 -4.75
C LYS A 61 -15.50 -5.96 -5.53
N HIS A 62 -14.78 -6.47 -6.52
CA HIS A 62 -15.22 -7.61 -7.33
C HIS A 62 -14.89 -8.98 -6.73
N PHE A 63 -14.10 -9.03 -5.64
CA PHE A 63 -13.73 -10.29 -4.99
C PHE A 63 -14.70 -10.71 -3.88
N GLY A 64 -15.37 -9.76 -3.23
CA GLY A 64 -16.27 -10.04 -2.12
C GLY A 64 -16.79 -8.79 -1.43
N GLU A 65 -17.23 -8.95 -0.19
CA GLU A 65 -17.66 -7.84 0.69
C GLU A 65 -16.43 -7.00 1.07
N LEU A 66 -16.39 -5.76 0.61
CA LEU A 66 -15.28 -4.85 0.82
C LEU A 66 -15.63 -3.79 1.87
N SER A 67 -14.73 -3.56 2.79
CA SER A 67 -14.69 -2.39 3.66
C SER A 67 -13.36 -1.67 3.48
N CYS A 68 -13.34 -0.36 3.72
CA CYS A 68 -12.16 0.47 3.55
C CYS A 68 -11.86 1.28 4.81
N VAL A 69 -10.57 1.46 5.09
CA VAL A 69 -10.06 2.36 6.13
C VAL A 69 -9.16 3.40 5.49
N ASP A 70 -9.36 4.66 5.87
CA ASP A 70 -8.42 5.74 5.56
C ASP A 70 -8.34 6.71 6.75
N ILE A 71 -7.24 7.46 6.84
CA ILE A 71 -7.06 8.49 7.87
C ILE A 71 -7.70 9.82 7.46
N SER A 72 -7.93 10.02 6.16
CA SER A 72 -8.39 11.27 5.57
C SER A 72 -9.91 11.35 5.47
N ASP A 73 -10.53 12.30 6.20
CA ASP A 73 -11.96 12.61 6.04
C ASP A 73 -12.29 12.99 4.59
N TYR A 74 -11.36 13.68 3.93
CA TYR A 74 -11.54 14.12 2.54
C TYR A 74 -11.72 12.92 1.59
N TYR A 75 -10.84 11.91 1.68
CA TYR A 75 -10.93 10.72 0.84
C TYR A 75 -12.17 9.90 1.16
N ILE A 76 -12.46 9.68 2.45
CA ILE A 76 -13.65 8.94 2.89
C ILE A 76 -14.93 9.59 2.38
N ALA A 77 -15.05 10.93 2.45
CA ALA A 77 -16.23 11.63 1.97
C ALA A 77 -16.45 11.44 0.46
N HIS A 78 -15.39 11.52 -0.34
CA HIS A 78 -15.47 11.31 -1.80
C HIS A 78 -15.76 9.85 -2.14
N MET A 79 -15.08 8.92 -1.48
CA MET A 79 -15.26 7.49 -1.72
C MET A 79 -16.68 6.99 -1.38
N LYS A 80 -17.33 7.55 -0.37
CA LYS A 80 -18.74 7.24 -0.05
C LYS A 80 -19.71 7.66 -1.14
N ILE A 81 -19.38 8.69 -1.93
CA ILE A 81 -20.19 9.12 -3.08
C ILE A 81 -20.01 8.13 -4.23
N ASP A 82 -18.75 7.76 -4.52
CA ASP A 82 -18.43 6.88 -5.65
C ASP A 82 -18.77 5.39 -5.39
N TYR A 83 -18.78 4.99 -4.11
CA TYR A 83 -19.01 3.61 -3.67
C TYR A 83 -19.99 3.57 -2.48
N PRO A 84 -21.28 3.87 -2.68
CA PRO A 84 -22.27 3.96 -1.59
C PRO A 84 -22.50 2.62 -0.85
N ASP A 85 -22.23 1.51 -1.50
CA ASP A 85 -22.41 0.15 -0.95
C ASP A 85 -21.19 -0.35 -0.15
N ILE A 86 -20.09 0.42 -0.09
CA ILE A 86 -18.88 0.05 0.64
C ILE A 86 -18.85 0.76 2.00
N ALA A 87 -18.54 0.02 3.06
CA ALA A 87 -18.33 0.60 4.38
C ALA A 87 -16.96 1.29 4.49
N PHE A 88 -16.97 2.58 4.83
CA PHE A 88 -15.75 3.38 5.03
C PHE A 88 -15.60 3.79 6.48
N TYR A 89 -14.45 3.51 7.06
CA TYR A 89 -14.08 3.83 8.43
C TYR A 89 -12.91 4.79 8.47
N LYS A 90 -12.97 5.76 9.38
CA LYS A 90 -11.86 6.67 9.66
C LYS A 90 -11.04 6.15 10.81
N PHE A 91 -9.83 5.66 10.52
CA PHE A 91 -8.86 5.28 11.54
C PHE A 91 -7.44 5.59 11.09
N ASP A 92 -6.60 5.99 12.04
CA ASP A 92 -5.16 5.79 11.92
C ASP A 92 -4.89 4.29 12.19
N VAL A 93 -4.27 3.61 11.24
CA VAL A 93 -4.00 2.17 11.34
C VAL A 93 -3.07 1.83 12.52
N SER A 94 -2.28 2.80 13.00
CA SER A 94 -1.43 2.66 14.19
C SER A 94 -2.19 2.88 15.51
N ASP A 95 -3.42 3.40 15.47
CA ASP A 95 -4.25 3.58 16.66
C ASP A 95 -4.94 2.26 17.03
N GLU A 96 -4.97 1.96 18.34
CA GLU A 96 -5.68 0.78 18.85
C GLU A 96 -7.19 0.82 18.65
N ALA A 97 -7.76 2.02 18.46
CA ALA A 97 -9.18 2.19 18.17
C ALA A 97 -9.64 1.39 16.94
N ILE A 98 -8.75 1.13 15.98
CA ILE A 98 -9.06 0.32 14.80
C ILE A 98 -9.43 -1.13 15.17
N LYS A 99 -9.02 -1.63 16.33
CA LYS A 99 -9.33 -2.99 16.81
C LYS A 99 -10.83 -3.24 17.01
N ILE A 100 -11.65 -2.19 17.05
CA ILE A 100 -13.12 -2.33 17.06
C ILE A 100 -13.61 -3.11 15.82
N LEU A 101 -12.86 -3.05 14.71
CA LEU A 101 -13.15 -3.78 13.48
C LEU A 101 -12.92 -5.29 13.58
N LYS A 102 -12.34 -5.81 14.68
CA LYS A 102 -12.18 -7.25 14.93
C LYS A 102 -13.53 -8.00 14.90
N LYS A 103 -14.62 -7.35 15.32
CA LYS A 103 -15.96 -7.92 15.29
C LYS A 103 -16.44 -8.26 13.87
N GLU A 104 -15.88 -7.63 12.85
CA GLU A 104 -16.23 -7.85 11.44
C GLU A 104 -15.66 -9.15 10.89
N GLN A 105 -14.65 -9.76 11.55
CA GLN A 105 -14.10 -11.05 11.18
C GLN A 105 -13.57 -11.10 9.72
N PHE A 106 -12.78 -10.12 9.34
CA PHE A 106 -12.16 -10.07 7.99
C PHE A 106 -11.32 -11.33 7.74
N ASP A 107 -11.47 -11.91 6.59
CA ASP A 107 -10.60 -13.00 6.12
C ASP A 107 -9.40 -12.50 5.34
N THR A 108 -9.47 -11.26 4.87
CA THR A 108 -8.38 -10.63 4.12
C THR A 108 -8.22 -9.16 4.52
N VAL A 109 -7.01 -8.76 4.83
CA VAL A 109 -6.60 -7.36 4.95
C VAL A 109 -5.62 -7.07 3.82
N VAL A 110 -5.92 -6.06 2.99
CA VAL A 110 -5.05 -5.57 1.91
C VAL A 110 -4.44 -4.26 2.36
N CYS A 111 -3.11 -4.18 2.37
CA CYS A 111 -2.36 -3.01 2.81
C CYS A 111 -1.24 -2.71 1.79
N VAL A 112 -1.48 -1.71 0.94
CA VAL A 112 -0.61 -1.37 -0.20
C VAL A 112 -0.10 0.05 -0.05
N ASN A 113 1.22 0.21 0.08
CA ASN A 113 1.90 1.49 0.25
C ASN A 113 1.33 2.33 1.41
N VAL A 114 1.17 1.70 2.57
CA VAL A 114 0.71 2.36 3.81
C VAL A 114 1.73 2.22 4.93
N LEU A 115 2.32 1.02 5.10
CA LEU A 115 3.15 0.71 6.26
C LEU A 115 4.41 1.61 6.34
N GLU A 116 4.94 2.04 5.21
CA GLU A 116 6.06 2.99 5.13
C GLU A 116 5.73 4.40 5.64
N HIS A 117 4.44 4.75 5.67
CA HIS A 117 3.95 6.04 6.18
C HIS A 117 3.68 6.04 7.69
N VAL A 118 3.81 4.91 8.35
CA VAL A 118 3.54 4.78 9.78
C VAL A 118 4.84 4.78 10.58
N ALA A 119 4.88 5.57 11.66
CA ALA A 119 6.07 5.66 12.51
C ALA A 119 6.33 4.33 13.25
N ASP A 120 5.29 3.73 13.82
CA ASP A 120 5.33 2.44 14.54
C ASP A 120 4.67 1.33 13.71
N ASP A 121 5.48 0.72 12.85
CA ASP A 121 5.07 -0.38 11.98
C ASP A 121 4.74 -1.67 12.75
N MET A 122 5.40 -1.90 13.90
CA MET A 122 5.10 -3.05 14.74
C MET A 122 3.69 -2.95 15.36
N LYS A 123 3.35 -1.78 15.90
CA LYS A 123 2.01 -1.54 16.46
C LYS A 123 0.93 -1.71 15.38
N THR A 124 1.21 -1.18 14.18
CA THR A 124 0.33 -1.35 13.02
C THR A 124 0.12 -2.81 12.68
N LEU A 125 1.18 -3.61 12.54
CA LEU A 125 1.07 -5.03 12.23
C LEU A 125 0.33 -5.81 13.30
N ASN A 126 0.52 -5.48 14.58
CA ASN A 126 -0.24 -6.07 15.69
C ASN A 126 -1.74 -5.74 15.57
N ASN A 127 -2.10 -4.49 15.24
CA ASN A 127 -3.49 -4.11 15.02
C ASN A 127 -4.12 -4.89 13.85
N LEU A 128 -3.41 -5.00 12.72
CA LEU A 128 -3.89 -5.76 11.56
C LEU A 128 -4.03 -7.24 11.86
N HIS A 129 -3.12 -7.82 12.66
CA HIS A 129 -3.23 -9.19 13.14
C HIS A 129 -4.49 -9.38 13.99
N GLU A 130 -4.77 -8.45 14.92
CA GLU A 130 -5.96 -8.52 15.77
C GLU A 130 -7.28 -8.47 14.99
N ILE A 131 -7.37 -7.64 13.94
CA ILE A 131 -8.58 -7.44 13.11
C ILE A 131 -8.90 -8.68 12.28
N LEU A 132 -7.90 -9.40 11.81
CA LEU A 132 -8.08 -10.61 11.03
C LEU A 132 -8.73 -11.73 11.86
N LYS A 133 -9.63 -12.49 11.27
CA LYS A 133 -10.11 -13.75 11.85
C LYS A 133 -8.99 -14.80 11.89
N PRO A 134 -9.09 -15.84 12.73
CA PRO A 134 -8.15 -16.96 12.69
C PRO A 134 -8.07 -17.56 11.28
N GLY A 135 -6.85 -17.74 10.76
CA GLY A 135 -6.60 -18.23 9.41
C GLY A 135 -6.77 -17.18 8.31
N GLY A 136 -7.11 -15.93 8.65
CA GLY A 136 -7.16 -14.81 7.72
C GLY A 136 -5.79 -14.39 7.23
N ARG A 137 -5.73 -13.62 6.14
CA ARG A 137 -4.47 -13.20 5.48
C ARG A 137 -4.29 -11.69 5.45
N LEU A 138 -3.08 -11.27 5.74
CA LEU A 138 -2.57 -9.94 5.41
C LEU A 138 -1.85 -10.01 4.06
N LEU A 139 -2.30 -9.20 3.10
CA LEU A 139 -1.70 -9.01 1.79
C LEU A 139 -1.01 -7.65 1.80
N LEU A 140 0.30 -7.67 1.91
CA LEU A 140 1.11 -6.49 2.12
C LEU A 140 1.98 -6.18 0.90
N TYR A 141 1.98 -4.93 0.46
CA TYR A 141 2.84 -4.40 -0.59
C TYR A 141 3.53 -3.14 -0.07
N VAL A 142 4.86 -3.16 0.02
CA VAL A 142 5.66 -2.06 0.57
C VAL A 142 6.87 -1.73 -0.30
N PRO A 143 7.36 -0.49 -0.30
CA PRO A 143 8.59 -0.12 -1.01
C PRO A 143 9.79 -0.86 -0.41
N ALA A 144 10.61 -1.40 -1.29
CA ALA A 144 11.78 -2.19 -0.92
C ALA A 144 13.08 -1.42 -1.04
N LEU A 145 14.15 -2.01 -0.44
CA LEU A 145 15.53 -1.61 -0.59
C LEU A 145 15.82 -0.22 0.00
N GLN A 146 16.21 -0.18 1.27
CA GLN A 146 16.49 1.05 2.00
C GLN A 146 17.51 1.97 1.28
N PHE A 147 18.44 1.43 0.51
CA PHE A 147 19.40 2.25 -0.26
C PHE A 147 18.74 3.08 -1.37
N LEU A 148 17.53 2.71 -1.81
CA LEU A 148 16.73 3.49 -2.78
C LEU A 148 15.99 4.66 -2.14
N TYR A 149 15.94 4.72 -0.79
CA TYR A 149 15.29 5.83 -0.09
C TYR A 149 15.90 7.16 -0.54
N GLY A 150 15.09 8.04 -1.11
CA GLY A 150 15.57 9.27 -1.74
C GLY A 150 14.62 10.45 -1.65
N SER A 151 14.70 11.36 -2.62
CA SER A 151 13.93 12.61 -2.63
C SER A 151 12.42 12.38 -2.76
N VAL A 152 11.99 11.40 -3.54
CA VAL A 152 10.57 11.05 -3.70
C VAL A 152 10.01 10.48 -2.40
N ASP A 153 10.73 9.56 -1.74
CA ASP A 153 10.29 9.01 -0.44
C ASP A 153 10.12 10.10 0.61
N LYS A 154 11.09 11.02 0.69
CA LYS A 154 11.03 12.15 1.62
C LYS A 154 9.84 13.06 1.36
N ASN A 155 9.53 13.30 0.09
CA ASN A 155 8.41 14.14 -0.30
C ASN A 155 7.06 13.47 0.00
N LEU A 156 6.98 12.13 -0.15
CA LEU A 156 5.83 11.32 0.23
C LEU A 156 5.76 11.04 1.74
N LEU A 157 6.69 11.56 2.54
CA LEU A 157 6.78 11.37 3.99
C LEU A 157 6.92 9.90 4.41
N HIS A 158 7.60 9.08 3.60
CA HIS A 158 7.95 7.74 4.01
C HIS A 158 8.94 7.79 5.18
N TYR A 159 8.69 7.00 6.21
CA TYR A 159 9.67 6.81 7.29
C TYR A 159 10.81 5.90 6.84
N ARG A 160 10.50 4.89 6.00
CA ARG A 160 11.44 3.84 5.62
C ARG A 160 11.07 3.11 4.35
N ARG A 161 12.01 2.31 3.87
CA ARG A 161 11.80 1.21 2.93
C ARG A 161 12.20 -0.09 3.59
N TYR A 162 11.69 -1.19 3.12
CA TYR A 162 11.87 -2.50 3.73
C TYR A 162 12.91 -3.34 2.98
N ASN A 163 13.60 -4.21 3.69
CA ASN A 163 14.30 -5.35 3.11
C ASN A 163 13.61 -6.65 3.54
N LYS A 164 13.86 -7.72 2.80
CA LYS A 164 13.17 -9.00 3.00
C LYS A 164 13.32 -9.51 4.44
N LYS A 165 14.54 -9.51 4.98
CA LYS A 165 14.84 -10.00 6.33
C LYS A 165 14.14 -9.17 7.42
N ASN A 166 14.14 -7.83 7.27
CA ASN A 166 13.50 -6.96 8.27
C ASN A 166 11.99 -7.12 8.26
N LEU A 167 11.37 -7.17 7.08
CA LEU A 167 9.93 -7.34 6.96
C LEU A 167 9.50 -8.72 7.48
N GLU A 168 10.26 -9.77 7.16
CA GLU A 168 10.04 -11.12 7.70
C GLU A 168 10.06 -11.13 9.24
N THR A 169 11.08 -10.52 9.83
CA THR A 169 11.19 -10.44 11.30
C THR A 169 10.02 -9.68 11.93
N LEU A 170 9.59 -8.57 11.32
CA LEU A 170 8.45 -7.78 11.81
C LEU A 170 7.16 -8.59 11.77
N LEU A 171 6.88 -9.26 10.64
CA LEU A 171 5.67 -10.08 10.48
C LEU A 171 5.62 -11.24 11.47
N ILE A 172 6.72 -11.98 11.65
CA ILE A 172 6.81 -13.08 12.63
C ILE A 172 6.59 -12.55 14.05
N ARG A 173 7.22 -11.44 14.43
CA ARG A 173 7.04 -10.84 15.76
C ARG A 173 5.62 -10.35 16.00
N ALA A 174 4.91 -9.91 14.96
CA ALA A 174 3.50 -9.54 15.03
C ALA A 174 2.55 -10.76 15.05
N GLY A 175 3.08 -11.99 15.05
CA GLY A 175 2.29 -13.23 15.16
C GLY A 175 1.88 -13.85 13.82
N PHE A 176 2.32 -13.30 12.69
CA PHE A 176 2.00 -13.87 11.38
C PHE A 176 2.89 -15.04 11.00
N SER A 177 2.32 -16.03 10.34
CA SER A 177 3.04 -17.04 9.56
C SER A 177 3.16 -16.59 8.10
N ILE A 178 4.36 -16.65 7.52
CA ILE A 178 4.60 -16.13 6.17
C ILE A 178 4.36 -17.23 5.15
N GLU A 179 3.33 -17.09 4.31
CA GLU A 179 3.07 -18.00 3.20
C GLU A 179 3.94 -17.66 1.99
N LYS A 180 4.14 -16.36 1.71
CA LYS A 180 5.00 -15.88 0.62
C LYS A 180 5.66 -14.56 0.99
N LEU A 181 6.93 -14.39 0.58
CA LEU A 181 7.65 -13.13 0.70
C LEU A 181 8.64 -13.02 -0.48
N PHE A 182 8.41 -12.07 -1.38
CA PHE A 182 9.19 -11.94 -2.60
C PHE A 182 9.26 -10.49 -3.10
N TYR A 183 10.27 -10.21 -3.91
CA TYR A 183 10.40 -8.93 -4.59
C TYR A 183 9.57 -8.89 -5.86
N SER A 184 9.11 -7.71 -6.23
CA SER A 184 8.44 -7.42 -7.50
C SER A 184 8.85 -6.03 -8.01
N ASN A 185 8.49 -5.77 -9.26
CA ASN A 185 8.72 -4.50 -9.93
C ASN A 185 10.23 -4.18 -10.08
N PHE A 186 10.98 -5.14 -10.63
CA PHE A 186 12.43 -5.02 -10.85
C PHE A 186 12.77 -3.89 -11.82
N ILE A 187 12.02 -3.75 -12.92
CA ILE A 187 12.31 -2.74 -13.95
C ILE A 187 12.15 -1.31 -13.41
N ALA A 188 11.15 -1.06 -12.58
CA ALA A 188 10.95 0.27 -11.98
C ALA A 188 12.09 0.69 -11.05
N LEU A 189 12.89 -0.25 -10.53
CA LEU A 189 14.05 0.03 -9.69
C LEU A 189 15.02 0.99 -10.37
N PHE A 190 15.32 0.79 -11.66
CA PHE A 190 16.24 1.64 -12.41
C PHE A 190 15.70 3.06 -12.60
N GLY A 191 14.43 3.17 -12.98
CA GLY A 191 13.77 4.47 -13.12
C GLY A 191 13.68 5.23 -11.81
N TRP A 192 13.35 4.52 -10.72
CA TRP A 192 13.29 5.12 -9.39
C TRP A 192 14.67 5.59 -8.92
N PHE A 193 15.69 4.76 -9.06
CA PHE A 193 17.07 5.14 -8.70
C PHE A 193 17.51 6.41 -9.42
N PHE A 194 17.30 6.46 -10.74
CA PHE A 194 17.66 7.61 -11.54
C PHE A 194 16.91 8.87 -11.12
N ASN A 195 15.59 8.79 -10.99
CA ASN A 195 14.75 9.94 -10.61
C ASN A 195 15.03 10.42 -9.19
N SER A 196 15.08 9.51 -8.22
CA SER A 196 15.14 9.84 -6.80
C SER A 196 16.55 10.13 -6.30
N LYS A 197 17.57 9.42 -6.82
CA LYS A 197 18.96 9.57 -6.36
C LYS A 197 19.79 10.49 -7.22
N ILE A 198 19.66 10.39 -8.55
CA ILE A 198 20.48 11.17 -9.49
C ILE A 198 19.82 12.51 -9.78
N GLN A 199 18.59 12.50 -10.30
CA GLN A 199 17.89 13.73 -10.63
C GLN A 199 17.29 14.45 -9.41
N ARG A 200 17.16 13.76 -8.27
CA ARG A 200 16.58 14.27 -7.03
C ARG A 200 15.19 14.89 -7.24
N LYS A 201 14.41 14.32 -8.15
CA LYS A 201 13.01 14.71 -8.34
C LYS A 201 12.23 14.51 -7.06
N LYS A 202 11.24 15.34 -6.82
CA LYS A 202 10.33 15.23 -5.67
C LYS A 202 9.07 14.43 -5.99
N GLU A 203 8.72 14.35 -7.27
CA GLU A 203 7.49 13.72 -7.75
C GLU A 203 7.80 12.75 -8.88
N LEU A 204 6.89 11.81 -9.07
CA LEU A 204 6.94 10.89 -10.21
C LEU A 204 6.52 11.63 -11.48
N SER A 205 7.24 11.38 -12.56
CA SER A 205 6.87 11.94 -13.86
C SER A 205 5.66 11.22 -14.43
N TYR A 206 4.60 11.96 -14.71
CA TYR A 206 3.39 11.44 -15.36
C TYR A 206 3.73 10.59 -16.60
N TRP A 207 4.52 11.12 -17.53
CA TRP A 207 4.89 10.42 -18.76
C TRP A 207 5.69 9.13 -18.52
N GLN A 208 6.59 9.14 -17.54
CA GLN A 208 7.34 7.95 -17.19
C GLN A 208 6.42 6.89 -16.57
N THR A 209 5.45 7.31 -15.74
CA THR A 209 4.48 6.39 -15.15
C THR A 209 3.56 5.80 -16.23
N MET A 210 3.07 6.60 -17.17
CA MET A 210 2.22 6.11 -18.28
C MET A 210 2.99 5.20 -19.23
N LEU A 211 4.25 5.51 -19.51
CA LEU A 211 5.10 4.63 -20.32
C LEU A 211 5.34 3.31 -19.60
N PHE A 212 5.63 3.36 -18.32
CA PHE A 212 5.78 2.15 -17.50
C PHE A 212 4.49 1.33 -17.49
N ASP A 213 3.34 1.98 -17.27
CA ASP A 213 2.02 1.33 -17.25
C ASP A 213 1.73 0.58 -18.55
N LYS A 214 2.05 1.20 -19.69
CA LYS A 214 1.88 0.56 -21.02
C LYS A 214 2.64 -0.76 -21.13
N PHE A 215 3.80 -0.88 -20.50
CA PHE A 215 4.63 -2.08 -20.53
C PHE A 215 4.43 -2.99 -19.32
N ALA A 216 3.68 -2.56 -18.30
CA ALA A 216 3.45 -3.33 -17.07
C ALA A 216 2.96 -4.76 -17.33
N PRO A 217 2.06 -5.05 -18.28
CA PRO A 217 1.63 -6.43 -18.55
C PRO A 217 2.76 -7.34 -19.04
N ILE A 218 3.75 -6.78 -19.76
CA ILE A 218 4.93 -7.53 -20.23
C ILE A 218 5.84 -7.82 -19.04
N PHE A 219 6.08 -6.82 -18.20
CA PHE A 219 6.92 -6.98 -17.00
C PHE A 219 6.30 -7.97 -16.03
N GLU A 220 4.99 -7.89 -15.77
CA GLU A 220 4.25 -8.85 -14.98
C GLU A 220 4.42 -10.29 -15.52
N LYS A 221 4.24 -10.48 -16.82
CA LYS A 221 4.39 -11.80 -17.46
C LYS A 221 5.81 -12.36 -17.32
N ILE A 222 6.83 -11.51 -17.37
CA ILE A 222 8.22 -11.91 -17.16
C ILE A 222 8.43 -12.30 -15.69
N GLU A 223 8.01 -11.43 -14.75
CA GLU A 223 8.22 -11.64 -13.30
C GLU A 223 7.38 -12.78 -12.73
N SER A 224 6.24 -13.12 -13.35
CA SER A 224 5.47 -14.31 -12.97
C SER A 224 6.22 -15.62 -13.24
N ARG A 225 7.12 -15.63 -14.23
CA ARG A 225 7.95 -16.79 -14.59
C ARG A 225 9.32 -16.78 -13.91
N ILE A 226 9.94 -15.60 -13.87
CA ILE A 226 11.29 -15.40 -13.32
C ILE A 226 11.15 -14.45 -12.14
N LYS A 227 11.07 -15.01 -10.92
CA LYS A 227 11.00 -14.19 -9.71
C LYS A 227 12.30 -13.40 -9.54
N PRO A 228 12.24 -12.05 -9.54
CA PRO A 228 13.45 -11.26 -9.42
C PRO A 228 14.08 -11.43 -8.02
N PRO A 229 15.42 -11.51 -7.93
CA PRO A 229 16.11 -11.59 -6.65
C PRO A 229 16.06 -10.29 -5.86
N VAL A 230 15.77 -9.18 -6.54
CA VAL A 230 15.57 -7.83 -5.98
C VAL A 230 14.49 -7.12 -6.80
N GLY A 231 13.81 -6.15 -6.19
CA GLY A 231 12.77 -5.37 -6.86
C GLY A 231 12.49 -4.08 -6.10
N MET A 232 11.72 -3.20 -6.72
CA MET A 232 11.33 -1.93 -6.13
C MET A 232 10.41 -2.10 -4.93
N CYS A 233 9.67 -3.19 -4.89
CA CYS A 233 8.67 -3.47 -3.86
C CYS A 233 8.85 -4.87 -3.28
N LEU A 234 8.41 -5.05 -2.04
CA LEU A 234 8.26 -6.32 -1.36
C LEU A 234 6.78 -6.66 -1.21
N ILE A 235 6.45 -7.89 -1.55
CA ILE A 235 5.12 -8.46 -1.39
C ILE A 235 5.20 -9.52 -0.29
N ALA A 236 4.30 -9.42 0.70
CA ALA A 236 4.13 -10.44 1.71
C ALA A 236 2.69 -10.95 1.72
N ILE A 237 2.54 -12.26 1.70
CA ILE A 237 1.29 -12.97 2.01
C ILE A 237 1.52 -13.62 3.36
N ALA A 238 0.85 -13.11 4.38
CA ALA A 238 1.06 -13.51 5.75
C ALA A 238 -0.27 -13.94 6.38
N LYS A 239 -0.28 -15.07 7.06
CA LYS A 239 -1.46 -15.69 7.65
C LYS A 239 -1.46 -15.51 9.17
N LYS A 240 -2.61 -15.17 9.74
CA LYS A 240 -2.87 -15.19 11.18
C LYS A 240 -3.02 -16.60 11.72
#